data_e974d10189c90a42aee3da3ed8537d3b
#
_entry.id   e974d10189c90a42aee3da3ed8537d3b
#
_cell.length_a   1.000
_cell.length_b   1.000
_cell.length_c   1.000
_cell.angle_alpha   90.00
_cell.angle_beta   90.00
_cell.angle_gamma   90.00
#
_symmetry.space_group_name_H-M   'P 1'
#
loop_
_entity.id
_entity.type
_entity.pdbx_description
1 polymer ?
#
loop_
_entity_poly.entity_id
_entity_poly.type
_entity_poly.pdbx_seq_one_letter_code
_entity_poly.pdbx_strand_id
1 'polypeptide(L)'
;FFIIKIYKIYMNIGIIGSGGREHSLCVTLKQSKVIDKIYCFPGNAGTSQIAENIEVDINNFNEVKKKSEENNIEILIIGPEKPLVDGIADFFKNTNIKIFGPNKIAAQLEGSKTFTKKLCEKFDIPTSKFKIFTNKFEANKFSENIDLPIVVKADGLAAGKGVYICKTKDEYLNAIIEIFDGRFGVAKLVLIEEFLSGEEMSYFVISDGKSFKFFQTAQDHKRVGENDTGPNTGGMGAYSPSRLNNIELEKKINEKIIKPTLKGLSELGSKYVGFLYVGLMIVKDDPYLIEFNVRMGDPECQTILPLLKTDFGEIIHSCCEGNLSSKEIEWHNKKSLCVVLCSNGYPNKYKKHVKIANLKKIKNLKNQFIFHAGTKLDKGEFFSFGGRVLNIVSISDTLTECKKKTYEVLKNLDWKDGFYRNDIGYKVDD
;
A
#
# COMPACT_ATOMS: atom_id res chain seq x y z
N PHE A 1 -12.05 47.49 -7.35
CA PHE A 1 -11.13 46.41 -7.58
C PHE A 1 -10.62 45.85 -6.26
N PHE A 2 -11.23 44.79 -5.73
CA PHE A 2 -10.67 44.04 -4.60
C PHE A 2 -9.54 43.19 -5.15
N ILE A 3 -8.29 43.52 -4.86
CA ILE A 3 -7.16 42.61 -5.06
C ILE A 3 -7.26 41.57 -3.98
N ILE A 4 -7.83 40.38 -4.32
CA ILE A 4 -7.71 39.22 -3.47
C ILE A 4 -6.22 38.81 -3.52
N LYS A 5 -5.47 39.20 -2.47
CA LYS A 5 -4.14 38.69 -2.22
C LYS A 5 -4.29 37.17 -1.99
N ILE A 6 -4.06 36.38 -3.01
CA ILE A 6 -3.93 34.94 -2.86
C ILE A 6 -2.64 34.72 -2.05
N TYR A 7 -2.80 34.57 -0.73
CA TYR A 7 -1.69 34.10 0.09
C TYR A 7 -1.36 32.68 -0.36
N LYS A 8 -0.19 32.51 -0.96
CA LYS A 8 0.33 31.20 -1.31
C LYS A 8 0.56 30.45 0.01
N ILE A 9 -0.27 29.48 0.31
CA ILE A 9 -0.13 28.64 1.51
C ILE A 9 1.05 27.72 1.26
N TYR A 10 2.10 27.87 2.04
CA TYR A 10 3.22 26.93 2.07
C TYR A 10 3.10 26.11 3.34
N MET A 11 3.09 24.79 3.21
CA MET A 11 2.87 23.86 4.32
C MET A 11 4.12 23.03 4.59
N ASN A 12 4.38 22.77 5.86
CA ASN A 12 5.28 21.71 6.29
C ASN A 12 4.49 20.41 6.41
N ILE A 13 5.00 19.34 5.79
CA ILE A 13 4.35 18.05 5.79
C ILE A 13 5.25 16.98 6.39
N GLY A 14 4.67 16.10 7.21
CA GLY A 14 5.34 14.94 7.76
C GLY A 14 4.85 13.65 7.10
N ILE A 15 5.73 12.69 6.91
CA ILE A 15 5.41 11.36 6.38
C ILE A 15 5.88 10.33 7.39
N ILE A 16 4.93 9.54 7.90
CA ILE A 16 5.23 8.44 8.82
C ILE A 16 5.61 7.20 8.01
N GLY A 17 6.77 6.63 8.30
CA GLY A 17 7.26 5.39 7.69
C GLY A 17 8.65 5.51 7.06
N SER A 18 9.16 4.41 6.52
CA SER A 18 10.55 4.29 6.02
C SER A 18 10.69 3.43 4.77
N GLY A 19 9.57 3.05 4.14
CA GLY A 19 9.55 2.16 2.98
C GLY A 19 9.72 2.88 1.64
N GLY A 20 9.63 2.12 0.56
CA GLY A 20 9.65 2.65 -0.80
C GLY A 20 8.44 3.52 -1.11
N ARG A 21 7.31 3.20 -0.53
CA ARG A 21 6.08 4.00 -0.55
C ARG A 21 6.34 5.41 0.00
N GLU A 22 6.93 5.51 1.19
CA GLU A 22 7.22 6.80 1.82
C GLU A 22 8.22 7.60 1.00
N HIS A 23 9.23 6.97 0.43
CA HIS A 23 10.16 7.68 -0.46
C HIS A 23 9.46 8.19 -1.74
N SER A 24 8.55 7.41 -2.32
CA SER A 24 7.75 7.84 -3.49
C SER A 24 6.84 9.03 -3.14
N LEU A 25 6.20 9.01 -1.95
CA LEU A 25 5.43 10.14 -1.43
C LEU A 25 6.30 11.39 -1.32
N CYS A 26 7.52 11.28 -0.74
CA CYS A 26 8.46 12.40 -0.64
C CYS A 26 8.83 13.00 -2.01
N VAL A 27 9.18 12.13 -2.98
CA VAL A 27 9.59 12.57 -4.33
C VAL A 27 8.45 13.33 -5.01
N THR A 28 7.22 12.83 -4.90
CA THR A 28 6.05 13.47 -5.50
C THR A 28 5.70 14.80 -4.81
N LEU A 29 5.73 14.85 -3.47
CA LEU A 29 5.47 16.06 -2.71
C LEU A 29 6.54 17.15 -2.90
N LYS A 30 7.79 16.75 -3.18
CA LYS A 30 8.88 17.70 -3.46
C LYS A 30 8.63 18.53 -4.73
N GLN A 31 7.77 18.05 -5.62
CA GLN A 31 7.37 18.76 -6.85
C GLN A 31 6.20 19.73 -6.62
N SER A 32 5.55 19.64 -5.46
CA SER A 32 4.38 20.46 -5.13
C SER A 32 4.74 21.93 -4.92
N LYS A 33 3.84 22.80 -5.39
CA LYS A 33 3.97 24.26 -5.27
C LYS A 33 3.48 24.80 -3.93
N VAL A 34 2.83 23.97 -3.12
CA VAL A 34 2.24 24.36 -1.82
C VAL A 34 2.97 23.73 -0.64
N ILE A 35 4.03 22.94 -0.87
CA ILE A 35 4.85 22.34 0.17
C ILE A 35 6.14 23.13 0.34
N ASP A 36 6.45 23.53 1.58
CA ASP A 36 7.71 24.17 1.96
C ASP A 36 8.75 23.12 2.34
N LYS A 37 8.48 22.36 3.39
CA LYS A 37 9.38 21.34 3.91
C LYS A 37 8.70 19.99 4.05
N ILE A 38 9.50 18.94 3.86
CA ILE A 38 9.07 17.56 4.04
C ILE A 38 9.93 16.93 5.14
N TYR A 39 9.26 16.26 6.08
CA TYR A 39 9.86 15.53 7.18
C TYR A 39 9.45 14.05 7.09
N CYS A 40 10.37 13.14 7.40
CA CYS A 40 10.09 11.71 7.40
C CYS A 40 10.38 11.10 8.76
N PHE A 41 9.49 10.26 9.25
CA PHE A 41 9.55 9.61 10.56
C PHE A 41 9.56 8.07 10.40
N PRO A 42 10.65 7.35 10.57
CA PRO A 42 12.03 7.85 10.67
C PRO A 42 12.68 8.10 9.30
N GLY A 43 12.00 7.72 8.16
CA GLY A 43 12.54 7.78 6.82
C GLY A 43 13.59 6.71 6.51
N ASN A 44 14.30 6.86 5.40
CA ASN A 44 15.34 5.95 4.92
C ASN A 44 16.47 6.71 4.20
N ALA A 45 17.41 5.99 3.60
CA ALA A 45 18.53 6.60 2.89
C ALA A 45 18.13 7.42 1.66
N GLY A 46 16.99 7.15 1.05
CA GLY A 46 16.47 7.94 -0.09
C GLY A 46 15.76 9.19 0.37
N THR A 47 14.91 9.10 1.39
CA THR A 47 14.19 10.26 1.94
C THR A 47 15.17 11.30 2.50
N SER A 48 16.28 10.89 3.12
CA SER A 48 17.30 11.80 3.64
C SER A 48 17.99 12.68 2.56
N GLN A 49 17.81 12.36 1.29
CA GLN A 49 18.36 13.16 0.19
C GLN A 49 17.45 14.32 -0.25
N ILE A 50 16.18 14.27 0.10
CA ILE A 50 15.14 15.19 -0.40
C ILE A 50 14.25 15.75 0.70
N ALA A 51 14.28 15.18 1.89
CA ALA A 51 13.51 15.55 3.06
C ALA A 51 14.40 15.48 4.31
N GLU A 52 13.92 15.96 5.43
CA GLU A 52 14.57 15.81 6.73
C GLU A 52 14.03 14.56 7.43
N ASN A 53 14.94 13.62 7.72
CA ASN A 53 14.59 12.43 8.49
C ASN A 53 14.67 12.73 9.99
N ILE A 54 13.62 12.38 10.73
CA ILE A 54 13.56 12.56 12.18
C ILE A 54 13.42 11.17 12.83
N GLU A 55 14.47 10.75 13.51
CA GLU A 55 14.45 9.46 14.22
C GLU A 55 13.44 9.51 15.37
N VAL A 56 12.47 8.62 15.38
CA VAL A 56 11.39 8.53 16.37
C VAL A 56 10.76 7.14 16.30
N ASP A 57 10.29 6.65 17.44
CA ASP A 57 9.38 5.50 17.44
C ASP A 57 7.98 5.94 16.97
N ILE A 58 7.61 5.55 15.77
CA ILE A 58 6.31 5.89 15.17
C ILE A 58 5.09 5.32 15.91
N ASN A 59 5.28 4.39 16.85
CA ASN A 59 4.23 3.88 17.73
C ASN A 59 4.09 4.72 19.01
N ASN A 60 5.07 5.58 19.30
CA ASN A 60 4.99 6.56 20.38
C ASN A 60 4.38 7.87 19.87
N PHE A 61 3.06 7.96 19.87
CA PHE A 61 2.33 9.12 19.31
C PHE A 61 2.64 10.44 20.04
N ASN A 62 3.02 10.41 21.32
CA ASN A 62 3.47 11.61 22.05
C ASN A 62 4.79 12.14 21.49
N GLU A 63 5.73 11.26 21.17
CA GLU A 63 7.00 11.64 20.56
C GLU A 63 6.79 12.15 19.13
N VAL A 64 5.98 11.47 18.32
CA VAL A 64 5.59 11.93 16.98
C VAL A 64 4.96 13.32 17.07
N LYS A 65 4.02 13.55 18.00
CA LYS A 65 3.37 14.85 18.19
C LYS A 65 4.39 15.93 18.53
N LYS A 66 5.23 15.69 19.55
CA LYS A 66 6.27 16.63 19.97
C LYS A 66 7.17 17.03 18.80
N LYS A 67 7.66 16.05 18.03
CA LYS A 67 8.51 16.30 16.87
C LYS A 67 7.80 17.04 15.74
N SER A 68 6.53 16.77 15.55
CA SER A 68 5.71 17.48 14.56
C SER A 68 5.49 18.94 14.94
N GLU A 69 5.22 19.22 16.21
CA GLU A 69 5.06 20.58 16.74
C GLU A 69 6.38 21.37 16.68
N GLU A 70 7.51 20.77 17.06
CA GLU A 70 8.86 21.37 16.96
C GLU A 70 9.22 21.80 15.53
N ASN A 71 8.68 21.10 14.51
CA ASN A 71 8.96 21.36 13.11
C ASN A 71 7.82 22.08 12.37
N ASN A 72 6.82 22.58 13.09
CA ASN A 72 5.65 23.28 12.54
C ASN A 72 4.97 22.47 11.41
N ILE A 73 4.83 21.15 11.60
CA ILE A 73 4.16 20.28 10.65
C ILE A 73 2.66 20.50 10.74
N GLU A 74 2.01 20.73 9.62
CA GLU A 74 0.58 20.99 9.53
C GLU A 74 -0.21 19.74 9.15
N ILE A 75 0.38 18.86 8.34
CA ILE A 75 -0.25 17.60 7.89
C ILE A 75 0.72 16.44 8.08
N LEU A 76 0.23 15.35 8.66
CA LEU A 76 0.93 14.06 8.70
C LEU A 76 0.27 13.07 7.75
N ILE A 77 1.03 12.53 6.81
CA ILE A 77 0.64 11.41 5.95
C ILE A 77 1.10 10.13 6.61
N ILE A 78 0.19 9.19 6.81
CA ILE A 78 0.50 7.92 7.47
C ILE A 78 0.73 6.85 6.41
N GLY A 79 1.99 6.41 6.27
CA GLY A 79 2.37 5.38 5.32
C GLY A 79 2.00 3.98 5.78
N PRO A 80 2.45 3.48 6.95
CA PRO A 80 2.17 2.12 7.42
C PRO A 80 0.81 2.00 8.09
N GLU A 81 0.24 0.80 8.06
CA GLU A 81 -1.08 0.48 8.59
C GLU A 81 -1.15 0.49 10.13
N LYS A 82 -0.09 0.06 10.82
CA LYS A 82 -0.13 -0.12 12.27
C LYS A 82 -0.48 1.15 13.05
N PRO A 83 0.14 2.32 12.82
CA PRO A 83 -0.25 3.55 13.50
C PRO A 83 -1.72 3.94 13.25
N LEU A 84 -2.27 3.65 12.05
CA LEU A 84 -3.69 3.91 11.74
C LEU A 84 -4.61 3.01 12.56
N VAL A 85 -4.33 1.71 12.61
CA VAL A 85 -5.09 0.72 13.38
C VAL A 85 -5.00 1.00 14.88
N ASP A 86 -3.86 1.47 15.36
CA ASP A 86 -3.64 1.86 16.76
C ASP A 86 -4.33 3.20 17.10
N GLY A 87 -4.75 4.01 16.10
CA GLY A 87 -5.57 5.20 16.28
C GLY A 87 -4.81 6.52 16.30
N ILE A 88 -3.74 6.64 15.53
CA ILE A 88 -2.97 7.91 15.43
C ILE A 88 -3.88 9.08 15.02
N ALA A 89 -4.84 8.88 14.10
CA ALA A 89 -5.75 9.94 13.69
C ALA A 89 -6.66 10.43 14.83
N ASP A 90 -7.11 9.52 15.69
CA ASP A 90 -7.90 9.87 16.89
C ASP A 90 -7.06 10.61 17.93
N PHE A 91 -5.80 10.21 18.09
CA PHE A 91 -4.86 10.87 19.02
C PHE A 91 -4.62 12.34 18.63
N PHE A 92 -4.52 12.64 17.34
CA PHE A 92 -4.28 14.01 16.84
C PHE A 92 -5.55 14.85 16.68
N LYS A 93 -6.75 14.29 16.89
CA LYS A 93 -8.05 14.94 16.62
C LYS A 93 -8.20 16.34 17.24
N ASN A 94 -7.62 16.57 18.43
CA ASN A 94 -7.71 17.82 19.16
C ASN A 94 -6.42 18.64 19.06
N THR A 95 -5.63 18.48 18.02
CA THR A 95 -4.43 19.26 17.72
C THR A 95 -4.63 20.08 16.46
N ASN A 96 -3.69 20.99 16.17
CA ASN A 96 -3.66 21.75 14.91
C ASN A 96 -3.07 20.93 13.74
N ILE A 97 -2.53 19.73 14.01
CA ILE A 97 -1.92 18.86 13.01
C ILE A 97 -2.98 17.96 12.43
N LYS A 98 -3.20 18.05 11.12
CA LYS A 98 -4.16 17.21 10.41
C LYS A 98 -3.54 15.88 10.03
N ILE A 99 -4.31 14.80 10.14
CA ILE A 99 -3.87 13.48 9.72
C ILE A 99 -4.51 13.12 8.38
N PHE A 100 -3.68 12.87 7.38
CA PHE A 100 -4.11 12.23 6.16
C PHE A 100 -4.02 10.72 6.33
N GLY A 101 -5.12 10.16 6.81
CA GLY A 101 -5.32 8.75 7.17
C GLY A 101 -6.64 8.58 7.93
N PRO A 102 -7.27 7.39 7.87
CA PRO A 102 -8.52 7.13 8.57
C PRO A 102 -8.35 7.04 10.08
N ASN A 103 -9.45 7.26 10.81
CA ASN A 103 -9.51 7.04 12.24
C ASN A 103 -9.50 5.54 12.57
N LYS A 104 -9.39 5.21 13.86
CA LYS A 104 -9.26 3.84 14.36
C LYS A 104 -10.40 2.91 13.92
N ILE A 105 -11.65 3.41 13.86
CA ILE A 105 -12.80 2.62 13.42
C ILE A 105 -12.66 2.27 11.94
N ALA A 106 -12.41 3.25 11.09
CA ALA A 106 -12.25 3.02 9.65
C ALA A 106 -10.99 2.21 9.33
N ALA A 107 -9.93 2.34 10.14
CA ALA A 107 -8.71 1.55 9.99
C ALA A 107 -8.93 0.04 10.26
N GLN A 108 -10.05 -0.36 10.90
CA GLN A 108 -10.41 -1.77 11.04
C GLN A 108 -10.70 -2.45 9.69
N LEU A 109 -10.94 -1.73 8.62
CA LEU A 109 -11.01 -2.31 7.28
C LEU A 109 -9.74 -3.11 6.90
N GLU A 110 -8.56 -2.68 7.37
CA GLU A 110 -7.30 -3.44 7.22
C GLU A 110 -6.94 -4.20 8.51
N GLY A 111 -7.25 -3.62 9.68
CA GLY A 111 -6.90 -4.14 10.99
C GLY A 111 -7.61 -5.44 11.36
N SER A 112 -8.81 -5.69 10.82
CA SER A 112 -9.59 -6.90 11.08
C SER A 112 -10.32 -7.37 9.82
N LYS A 113 -9.92 -8.51 9.30
CA LYS A 113 -10.58 -9.16 8.16
C LYS A 113 -12.03 -9.54 8.50
N THR A 114 -12.26 -9.94 9.75
CA THR A 114 -13.60 -10.23 10.28
C THR A 114 -14.49 -8.99 10.29
N PHE A 115 -13.97 -7.83 10.68
CA PHE A 115 -14.70 -6.57 10.60
C PHE A 115 -15.12 -6.28 9.16
N THR A 116 -14.18 -6.37 8.23
CA THR A 116 -14.44 -6.16 6.80
C THR A 116 -15.49 -7.12 6.25
N LYS A 117 -15.41 -8.41 6.58
CA LYS A 117 -16.40 -9.38 6.11
C LYS A 117 -17.81 -9.14 6.67
N LYS A 118 -17.92 -8.79 7.94
CA LYS A 118 -19.21 -8.39 8.54
C LYS A 118 -19.78 -7.13 7.92
N LEU A 119 -18.91 -6.17 7.55
CA LEU A 119 -19.33 -4.99 6.81
C LEU A 119 -19.85 -5.38 5.41
N CYS A 120 -19.15 -6.26 4.72
CA CYS A 120 -19.57 -6.77 3.41
C CYS A 120 -20.94 -7.44 3.48
N GLU A 121 -21.15 -8.31 4.47
CA GLU A 121 -22.44 -8.98 4.68
C GLU A 121 -23.57 -7.98 4.98
N LYS A 122 -23.32 -7.00 5.86
CA LYS A 122 -24.33 -6.00 6.24
C LYS A 122 -24.74 -5.05 5.10
N PHE A 123 -23.82 -4.75 4.18
CA PHE A 123 -24.03 -3.76 3.11
C PHE A 123 -24.02 -4.37 1.71
N ASP A 124 -24.19 -5.69 1.58
CA ASP A 124 -24.25 -6.42 0.32
C ASP A 124 -23.04 -6.17 -0.60
N ILE A 125 -21.85 -5.99 -0.01
CA ILE A 125 -20.62 -5.78 -0.77
C ILE A 125 -20.13 -7.13 -1.32
N PRO A 126 -19.95 -7.27 -2.65
CA PRO A 126 -19.50 -8.53 -3.25
C PRO A 126 -18.15 -8.97 -2.71
N THR A 127 -18.09 -10.15 -2.14
CA THR A 127 -16.87 -10.81 -1.62
C THR A 127 -17.05 -12.31 -1.65
N SER A 128 -15.98 -13.08 -1.44
CA SER A 128 -16.03 -14.54 -1.29
C SER A 128 -16.97 -14.95 -0.17
N LYS A 129 -17.67 -16.07 -0.31
CA LYS A 129 -18.39 -16.70 0.81
C LYS A 129 -17.40 -17.01 1.91
N PHE A 130 -17.79 -16.84 3.16
CA PHE A 130 -16.89 -16.98 4.29
C PHE A 130 -17.55 -17.59 5.52
N LYS A 131 -16.72 -18.14 6.41
CA LYS A 131 -17.08 -18.52 7.78
C LYS A 131 -16.00 -18.09 8.74
N ILE A 132 -16.42 -17.75 9.95
CA ILE A 132 -15.54 -17.29 11.04
C ILE A 132 -15.58 -18.31 12.16
N PHE A 133 -14.42 -18.74 12.64
CA PHE A 133 -14.31 -19.68 13.74
C PHE A 133 -13.48 -19.08 14.87
N THR A 134 -13.97 -19.26 16.09
CA THR A 134 -13.33 -18.76 17.34
C THR A 134 -12.55 -19.84 18.08
N ASN A 135 -12.65 -21.10 17.65
CA ASN A 135 -11.92 -22.21 18.24
C ASN A 135 -11.44 -23.21 17.18
N LYS A 136 -10.30 -23.84 17.50
CA LYS A 136 -9.60 -24.79 16.64
C LYS A 136 -10.42 -26.04 16.32
N PHE A 137 -11.22 -26.51 17.31
CA PHE A 137 -12.00 -27.74 17.15
C PHE A 137 -13.09 -27.59 16.10
N GLU A 138 -13.88 -26.51 16.17
CA GLU A 138 -14.93 -26.26 15.16
C GLU A 138 -14.35 -26.00 13.75
N ALA A 139 -13.24 -25.24 13.70
CA ALA A 139 -12.53 -25.01 12.43
C ALA A 139 -12.04 -26.34 11.83
N ASN A 140 -11.45 -27.24 12.63
CA ASN A 140 -11.01 -28.54 12.15
C ASN A 140 -12.19 -29.41 11.69
N LYS A 141 -13.30 -29.46 12.45
CA LYS A 141 -14.50 -30.22 12.09
C LYS A 141 -15.10 -29.75 10.76
N PHE A 142 -15.01 -28.45 10.46
CA PHE A 142 -15.48 -27.88 9.21
C PHE A 142 -14.76 -28.47 7.98
N SER A 143 -13.56 -29.05 8.15
CA SER A 143 -12.81 -29.74 7.09
C SER A 143 -13.55 -30.94 6.45
N GLU A 144 -14.59 -31.43 7.08
CA GLU A 144 -15.41 -32.52 6.54
C GLU A 144 -16.33 -32.10 5.39
N ASN A 145 -16.62 -30.78 5.33
CA ASN A 145 -17.59 -30.17 4.40
C ASN A 145 -16.99 -29.02 3.58
N ILE A 146 -15.71 -29.08 3.22
CA ILE A 146 -15.06 -28.02 2.42
C ILE A 146 -14.92 -28.42 0.97
N ASP A 147 -15.16 -27.47 0.09
CA ASP A 147 -14.77 -27.54 -1.32
C ASP A 147 -13.36 -26.99 -1.48
N LEU A 148 -12.47 -27.72 -2.11
CA LEU A 148 -11.10 -27.34 -2.37
C LEU A 148 -10.92 -26.80 -3.81
N PRO A 149 -10.05 -25.81 -4.04
CA PRO A 149 -9.22 -25.13 -3.06
C PRO A 149 -10.02 -24.16 -2.18
N ILE A 150 -9.53 -23.92 -0.95
CA ILE A 150 -10.13 -23.01 0.03
C ILE A 150 -9.07 -22.05 0.60
N VAL A 151 -9.49 -20.88 1.07
CA VAL A 151 -8.58 -19.88 1.63
C VAL A 151 -8.77 -19.78 3.14
N VAL A 152 -7.69 -19.91 3.89
CA VAL A 152 -7.65 -19.75 5.35
C VAL A 152 -6.86 -18.51 5.69
N LYS A 153 -7.44 -17.61 6.49
CA LYS A 153 -6.81 -16.32 6.84
C LYS A 153 -6.78 -16.13 8.36
N ALA A 154 -5.63 -15.74 8.88
CA ALA A 154 -5.53 -15.20 10.24
C ALA A 154 -6.20 -13.82 10.29
N ASP A 155 -6.97 -13.53 11.34
CA ASP A 155 -7.50 -12.18 11.59
C ASP A 155 -6.40 -11.25 12.12
N GLY A 156 -6.52 -9.96 11.85
CA GLY A 156 -5.53 -8.95 12.23
C GLY A 156 -4.42 -8.71 11.20
N LEU A 157 -3.48 -7.87 11.58
CA LEU A 157 -2.33 -7.50 10.73
C LEU A 157 -1.30 -8.62 10.73
N ALA A 158 -1.10 -9.25 9.58
CA ALA A 158 -0.14 -10.35 9.39
C ALA A 158 0.85 -10.10 8.24
N ALA A 159 0.95 -8.86 7.75
CA ALA A 159 1.84 -8.45 6.66
C ALA A 159 1.78 -9.39 5.43
N GLY A 160 0.56 -9.81 5.04
CA GLY A 160 0.31 -10.72 3.93
C GLY A 160 0.69 -12.19 4.17
N LYS A 161 1.28 -12.52 5.32
CA LYS A 161 1.77 -13.89 5.62
C LYS A 161 0.71 -14.81 6.21
N GLY A 162 -0.37 -14.27 6.74
CA GLY A 162 -1.45 -15.04 7.38
C GLY A 162 -2.55 -15.51 6.41
N VAL A 163 -2.24 -15.73 5.14
CA VAL A 163 -3.18 -16.19 4.11
C VAL A 163 -2.66 -17.48 3.49
N TYR A 164 -3.45 -18.54 3.56
CA TYR A 164 -3.16 -19.85 3.04
C TYR A 164 -4.19 -20.24 1.98
N ILE A 165 -3.72 -20.55 0.79
CA ILE A 165 -4.55 -21.19 -0.25
C ILE A 165 -4.32 -22.69 -0.13
N CYS A 166 -5.31 -23.40 0.43
CA CYS A 166 -5.23 -24.83 0.72
C CYS A 166 -5.86 -25.63 -0.42
N LYS A 167 -5.06 -26.45 -1.08
CA LYS A 167 -5.47 -27.34 -2.17
C LYS A 167 -5.80 -28.74 -1.67
N THR A 168 -5.37 -29.08 -0.47
CA THR A 168 -5.61 -30.37 0.19
C THR A 168 -6.15 -30.17 1.59
N LYS A 169 -6.78 -31.19 2.15
CA LYS A 169 -7.29 -31.20 3.51
C LYS A 169 -6.16 -31.07 4.53
N ASP A 170 -5.01 -31.66 4.28
CA ASP A 170 -3.83 -31.56 5.15
C ASP A 170 -3.27 -30.15 5.20
N GLU A 171 -3.19 -29.46 4.04
CA GLU A 171 -2.81 -28.03 4.00
C GLU A 171 -3.77 -27.17 4.81
N TYR A 172 -5.08 -27.44 4.73
CA TYR A 172 -6.11 -26.76 5.50
C TYR A 172 -5.92 -26.96 7.01
N LEU A 173 -5.79 -28.22 7.47
CA LEU A 173 -5.61 -28.54 8.88
C LEU A 173 -4.33 -27.94 9.44
N ASN A 174 -3.23 -27.97 8.68
CA ASN A 174 -1.97 -27.36 9.06
C ASN A 174 -2.10 -25.82 9.19
N ALA A 175 -2.80 -25.17 8.26
CA ALA A 175 -3.06 -23.73 8.33
C ALA A 175 -3.85 -23.35 9.59
N ILE A 176 -4.90 -24.10 9.94
CA ILE A 176 -5.67 -23.91 11.17
C ILE A 176 -4.78 -24.05 12.41
N ILE A 177 -3.94 -25.09 12.44
CA ILE A 177 -3.00 -25.34 13.54
C ILE A 177 -2.02 -24.16 13.71
N GLU A 178 -1.35 -23.79 12.62
CA GLU A 178 -0.35 -22.71 12.65
C GLU A 178 -0.95 -21.37 13.11
N ILE A 179 -2.17 -21.05 12.69
CA ILE A 179 -2.83 -19.80 13.09
C ILE A 179 -3.21 -19.84 14.57
N PHE A 180 -3.88 -20.88 15.06
CA PHE A 180 -4.30 -20.95 16.46
C PHE A 180 -3.14 -21.15 17.43
N ASP A 181 -2.04 -21.79 17.00
CA ASP A 181 -0.82 -21.94 17.78
C ASP A 181 0.04 -20.65 17.85
N GLY A 182 -0.45 -19.55 17.23
CA GLY A 182 0.10 -18.21 17.42
C GLY A 182 1.23 -17.81 16.49
N ARG A 183 1.39 -18.46 15.33
CA ARG A 183 2.42 -18.08 14.34
C ARG A 183 2.35 -16.60 13.92
N PHE A 184 1.18 -15.99 13.96
CA PHE A 184 0.93 -14.58 13.61
C PHE A 184 0.51 -13.74 14.83
N GLY A 185 0.87 -14.16 16.04
CA GLY A 185 0.39 -13.59 17.30
C GLY A 185 -0.79 -14.40 17.85
N VAL A 186 -1.36 -13.95 18.97
CA VAL A 186 -2.52 -14.63 19.60
C VAL A 186 -3.73 -14.46 18.69
N ALA A 187 -3.96 -15.40 17.79
CA ALA A 187 -5.13 -15.43 16.94
C ALA A 187 -6.35 -15.91 17.74
N LYS A 188 -7.33 -15.02 17.90
CA LYS A 188 -8.63 -15.34 18.51
C LYS A 188 -9.64 -15.87 17.49
N LEU A 189 -9.39 -15.65 16.21
CA LEU A 189 -10.30 -15.90 15.12
C LEU A 189 -9.53 -16.41 13.90
N VAL A 190 -10.17 -17.30 13.15
CA VAL A 190 -9.75 -17.71 11.80
C VAL A 190 -10.91 -17.43 10.83
N LEU A 191 -10.59 -16.91 9.67
CA LEU A 191 -11.52 -16.67 8.58
C LEU A 191 -11.26 -17.72 7.50
N ILE A 192 -12.30 -18.41 7.07
CA ILE A 192 -12.25 -19.39 5.99
C ILE A 192 -13.11 -18.88 4.85
N GLU A 193 -12.56 -18.82 3.65
CA GLU A 193 -13.20 -18.25 2.47
C GLU A 193 -13.16 -19.22 1.30
N GLU A 194 -14.20 -19.19 0.45
CA GLU A 194 -14.14 -19.84 -0.85
C GLU A 194 -13.00 -19.28 -1.69
N PHE A 195 -12.39 -20.10 -2.50
CA PHE A 195 -11.37 -19.66 -3.44
C PHE A 195 -12.03 -19.04 -4.68
N LEU A 196 -11.73 -17.77 -4.95
CA LEU A 196 -12.18 -17.09 -6.15
C LEU A 196 -11.17 -17.27 -7.27
N SER A 197 -11.61 -17.82 -8.40
CA SER A 197 -10.79 -17.98 -9.60
C SER A 197 -11.01 -16.79 -10.54
N GLY A 198 -10.00 -15.93 -10.65
CA GLY A 198 -10.04 -14.72 -11.45
C GLY A 198 -8.66 -14.07 -11.54
N GLU A 199 -8.62 -12.79 -11.84
CA GLU A 199 -7.40 -12.01 -11.81
C GLU A 199 -7.47 -10.93 -10.75
N GLU A 200 -6.37 -10.77 -10.00
CA GLU A 200 -6.27 -9.73 -8.97
C GLU A 200 -6.02 -8.36 -9.59
N MET A 201 -6.67 -7.35 -9.03
CA MET A 201 -6.48 -5.94 -9.36
C MET A 201 -6.47 -5.10 -8.10
N SER A 202 -5.52 -4.16 -8.03
CA SER A 202 -5.47 -3.12 -7.00
C SER A 202 -6.20 -1.88 -7.52
N TYR A 203 -7.27 -1.46 -6.84
CA TYR A 203 -8.04 -0.26 -7.16
C TYR A 203 -7.91 0.75 -6.02
N PHE A 204 -7.61 1.98 -6.35
CA PHE A 204 -7.38 3.02 -5.36
C PHE A 204 -8.40 4.13 -5.47
N VAL A 205 -8.87 4.58 -4.32
CA VAL A 205 -9.61 5.82 -4.17
C VAL A 205 -8.96 6.70 -3.11
N ILE A 206 -9.19 7.99 -3.21
CA ILE A 206 -8.85 8.99 -2.21
C ILE A 206 -10.13 9.63 -1.71
N SER A 207 -10.23 9.87 -0.41
CA SER A 207 -11.44 10.40 0.22
C SER A 207 -11.13 11.50 1.23
N ASP A 208 -12.04 12.45 1.36
CA ASP A 208 -12.01 13.59 2.30
C ASP A 208 -13.03 13.44 3.45
N GLY A 209 -13.69 12.29 3.55
CA GLY A 209 -14.74 12.02 4.52
C GLY A 209 -16.13 12.52 4.12
N LYS A 210 -16.28 13.22 2.98
CA LYS A 210 -17.55 13.66 2.39
C LYS A 210 -17.73 13.13 0.99
N SER A 211 -16.64 13.09 0.22
CA SER A 211 -16.56 12.62 -1.15
C SER A 211 -15.37 11.71 -1.35
N PHE A 212 -15.35 11.00 -2.45
CA PHE A 212 -14.18 10.23 -2.89
C PHE A 212 -13.94 10.43 -4.38
N LYS A 213 -12.71 10.20 -4.81
CA LYS A 213 -12.33 10.18 -6.21
C LYS A 213 -11.50 8.94 -6.52
N PHE A 214 -11.67 8.42 -7.72
CA PHE A 214 -10.76 7.42 -8.28
C PHE A 214 -9.32 7.96 -8.31
N PHE A 215 -8.37 7.13 -7.87
CA PHE A 215 -6.96 7.54 -7.77
C PHE A 215 -6.01 6.69 -8.63
N GLN A 216 -6.43 5.67 -9.26
CA GLN A 216 -5.72 4.82 -10.23
C GLN A 216 -5.87 3.33 -9.89
N THR A 217 -5.37 2.50 -10.79
CA THR A 217 -5.27 1.05 -10.62
C THR A 217 -3.84 0.56 -10.79
N ALA A 218 -3.55 -0.60 -10.23
CA ALA A 218 -2.30 -1.31 -10.46
C ALA A 218 -2.54 -2.83 -10.46
N GLN A 219 -1.57 -3.60 -10.93
CA GLN A 219 -1.49 -5.03 -10.68
C GLN A 219 -0.15 -5.37 -10.04
N ASP A 220 -0.23 -5.98 -8.86
CA ASP A 220 0.91 -6.40 -8.06
C ASP A 220 1.29 -7.85 -8.36
N HIS A 221 2.55 -8.19 -8.12
CA HIS A 221 3.11 -9.54 -8.19
C HIS A 221 3.52 -9.98 -6.78
N LYS A 222 2.59 -10.63 -6.07
CA LYS A 222 2.74 -10.95 -4.64
C LYS A 222 3.67 -12.13 -4.35
N ARG A 223 3.85 -13.06 -5.29
CA ARG A 223 4.70 -14.24 -5.10
C ARG A 223 6.17 -13.91 -5.29
N VAL A 224 7.02 -14.54 -4.47
CA VAL A 224 8.47 -14.28 -4.48
C VAL A 224 9.18 -14.75 -5.74
N GLY A 225 8.73 -15.84 -6.33
CA GLY A 225 9.32 -16.46 -7.50
C GLY A 225 8.61 -16.12 -8.81
N GLU A 226 9.31 -16.30 -9.91
CA GLU A 226 8.79 -16.16 -11.26
C GLU A 226 7.58 -17.07 -11.49
N ASN A 227 6.71 -16.70 -12.44
CA ASN A 227 5.45 -17.39 -12.74
C ASN A 227 4.54 -17.55 -11.50
N ASP A 228 4.59 -16.56 -10.59
CA ASP A 228 3.81 -16.52 -9.36
C ASP A 228 3.98 -17.78 -8.50
N THR A 229 5.23 -18.22 -8.32
CA THR A 229 5.61 -19.36 -7.48
C THR A 229 6.14 -18.94 -6.11
N GLY A 230 6.20 -19.88 -5.16
CA GLY A 230 6.72 -19.65 -3.83
C GLY A 230 5.77 -18.91 -2.88
N PRO A 231 6.25 -18.46 -1.71
CA PRO A 231 5.43 -17.78 -0.70
C PRO A 231 5.00 -16.37 -1.12
N ASN A 232 3.93 -15.88 -0.49
CA ASN A 232 3.51 -14.49 -0.60
C ASN A 232 4.53 -13.55 0.05
N THR A 233 4.63 -12.35 -0.51
CA THR A 233 5.49 -11.26 -0.06
C THR A 233 4.68 -9.97 0.11
N GLY A 234 5.34 -8.87 0.41
CA GLY A 234 4.74 -7.53 0.34
C GLY A 234 4.63 -6.95 -1.07
N GLY A 235 4.93 -7.74 -2.12
CA GLY A 235 4.98 -7.32 -3.53
C GLY A 235 6.41 -7.33 -4.08
N MET A 236 6.59 -8.00 -5.22
CA MET A 236 7.87 -8.12 -5.95
C MET A 236 7.95 -7.15 -7.13
N GLY A 237 6.86 -6.49 -7.43
CA GLY A 237 6.73 -5.51 -8.49
C GLY A 237 5.28 -5.27 -8.85
N ALA A 238 5.02 -4.17 -9.55
CA ALA A 238 3.68 -3.82 -10.00
C ALA A 238 3.75 -3.02 -11.30
N TYR A 239 2.63 -2.92 -11.99
CA TYR A 239 2.46 -2.01 -13.11
C TYR A 239 1.14 -1.24 -13.00
N SER A 240 1.09 -0.05 -13.62
CA SER A 240 -0.07 0.84 -13.61
C SER A 240 -0.22 1.54 -14.97
N PRO A 241 -1.46 1.81 -15.42
CA PRO A 241 -2.71 1.28 -14.91
C PRO A 241 -2.86 -0.22 -15.18
N SER A 242 -3.77 -0.86 -14.42
CA SER A 242 -4.14 -2.26 -14.66
C SER A 242 -4.78 -2.42 -16.05
N ARG A 243 -4.43 -3.50 -16.76
CA ARG A 243 -5.05 -3.85 -18.04
C ARG A 243 -6.54 -4.23 -17.93
N LEU A 244 -6.96 -4.61 -16.72
CA LEU A 244 -8.34 -5.00 -16.45
C LEU A 244 -9.27 -3.79 -16.30
N ASN A 245 -8.74 -2.60 -16.06
CA ASN A 245 -9.53 -1.41 -15.78
C ASN A 245 -10.24 -0.91 -17.04
N ASN A 246 -11.55 -0.70 -16.91
CA ASN A 246 -12.40 -0.04 -17.89
C ASN A 246 -13.55 0.70 -17.21
N ILE A 247 -14.24 1.56 -17.94
CA ILE A 247 -15.29 2.43 -17.41
C ILE A 247 -16.43 1.63 -16.76
N GLU A 248 -16.80 0.49 -17.33
CA GLU A 248 -17.90 -0.32 -16.80
C GLU A 248 -17.50 -1.00 -15.47
N LEU A 249 -16.30 -1.58 -15.42
CA LEU A 249 -15.76 -2.18 -14.20
C LEU A 249 -15.58 -1.13 -13.10
N GLU A 250 -15.06 0.06 -13.43
CA GLU A 250 -14.95 1.17 -12.48
C GLU A 250 -16.31 1.57 -11.90
N LYS A 251 -17.35 1.67 -12.73
CA LYS A 251 -18.71 1.92 -12.27
C LYS A 251 -19.21 0.84 -11.32
N LYS A 252 -19.01 -0.46 -11.66
CA LYS A 252 -19.38 -1.58 -10.79
C LYS A 252 -18.66 -1.51 -9.44
N ILE A 253 -17.35 -1.23 -9.43
CA ILE A 253 -16.56 -1.11 -8.19
C ILE A 253 -17.09 0.04 -7.33
N ASN A 254 -17.30 1.20 -7.92
CA ASN A 254 -17.79 2.38 -7.20
C ASN A 254 -19.19 2.14 -6.59
N GLU A 255 -20.12 1.57 -7.35
CA GLU A 255 -21.49 1.37 -6.88
C GLU A 255 -21.63 0.20 -5.90
N LYS A 256 -20.95 -0.93 -6.16
CA LYS A 256 -21.14 -2.16 -5.38
C LYS A 256 -20.16 -2.28 -4.20
N ILE A 257 -19.03 -1.57 -4.21
CA ILE A 257 -17.99 -1.74 -3.20
C ILE A 257 -17.69 -0.43 -2.48
N ILE A 258 -17.27 0.63 -3.19
CA ILE A 258 -16.80 1.86 -2.55
C ILE A 258 -17.92 2.58 -1.80
N LYS A 259 -19.02 2.90 -2.47
CA LYS A 259 -20.13 3.63 -1.86
C LYS A 259 -20.73 2.89 -0.66
N PRO A 260 -21.05 1.57 -0.75
CA PRO A 260 -21.52 0.81 0.41
C PRO A 260 -20.53 0.78 1.57
N THR A 261 -19.23 0.65 1.28
CA THR A 261 -18.18 0.67 2.32
C THR A 261 -18.16 2.00 3.06
N LEU A 262 -18.11 3.13 2.33
CA LEU A 262 -18.07 4.46 2.94
C LEU A 262 -19.37 4.79 3.68
N LYS A 263 -20.51 4.34 3.16
CA LYS A 263 -21.81 4.43 3.83
C LYS A 263 -21.79 3.65 5.14
N GLY A 264 -21.32 2.41 5.11
CA GLY A 264 -21.25 1.56 6.31
C GLY A 264 -20.35 2.14 7.39
N LEU A 265 -19.21 2.72 7.02
CA LEU A 265 -18.34 3.43 7.97
C LEU A 265 -19.03 4.67 8.53
N SER A 266 -19.76 5.42 7.70
CA SER A 266 -20.51 6.60 8.15
C SER A 266 -21.60 6.23 9.16
N GLU A 267 -22.32 5.10 8.98
CA GLU A 267 -23.29 4.59 9.96
C GLU A 267 -22.65 4.17 11.29
N LEU A 268 -21.36 3.81 11.27
CA LEU A 268 -20.55 3.57 12.48
C LEU A 268 -19.97 4.86 13.10
N GLY A 269 -20.39 6.04 12.61
CA GLY A 269 -19.89 7.34 13.07
C GLY A 269 -18.47 7.68 12.62
N SER A 270 -17.94 6.98 11.60
CA SER A 270 -16.58 7.15 11.11
C SER A 270 -16.59 7.71 9.69
N LYS A 271 -15.94 8.87 9.51
CA LYS A 271 -15.66 9.44 8.18
C LYS A 271 -14.29 8.94 7.71
N TYR A 272 -14.22 8.52 6.45
CA TYR A 272 -12.97 8.04 5.87
C TYR A 272 -12.20 9.17 5.21
N VAL A 273 -11.04 9.50 5.74
CA VAL A 273 -10.09 10.45 5.14
C VAL A 273 -8.82 9.70 4.77
N GLY A 274 -8.30 9.90 3.56
CA GLY A 274 -7.06 9.26 3.11
C GLY A 274 -7.25 8.33 1.91
N PHE A 275 -6.23 7.52 1.64
CA PHE A 275 -6.27 6.49 0.61
C PHE A 275 -7.00 5.24 1.09
N LEU A 276 -7.86 4.71 0.23
CA LEU A 276 -8.44 3.38 0.37
C LEU A 276 -7.97 2.52 -0.80
N TYR A 277 -7.12 1.55 -0.52
CA TYR A 277 -6.77 0.47 -1.43
C TYR A 277 -7.82 -0.62 -1.34
N VAL A 278 -8.30 -1.04 -2.47
CA VAL A 278 -9.29 -2.10 -2.64
C VAL A 278 -8.66 -3.23 -3.45
N GLY A 279 -8.33 -4.32 -2.78
CA GLY A 279 -7.86 -5.55 -3.41
C GLY A 279 -9.04 -6.33 -3.97
N LEU A 280 -9.07 -6.49 -5.28
CA LEU A 280 -10.18 -7.11 -6.00
C LEU A 280 -9.75 -8.39 -6.69
N MET A 281 -10.65 -9.38 -6.71
CA MET A 281 -10.64 -10.47 -7.67
C MET A 281 -11.68 -10.16 -8.74
N ILE A 282 -11.26 -10.09 -9.99
CA ILE A 282 -12.14 -9.90 -11.14
C ILE A 282 -12.50 -11.27 -11.69
N VAL A 283 -13.77 -11.62 -11.58
CA VAL A 283 -14.31 -12.93 -12.01
C VAL A 283 -15.38 -12.67 -13.05
N LYS A 284 -15.14 -13.02 -14.32
CA LYS A 284 -16.08 -12.80 -15.43
C LYS A 284 -16.61 -11.36 -15.48
N ASP A 285 -15.68 -10.38 -15.41
CA ASP A 285 -15.94 -8.93 -15.43
C ASP A 285 -16.76 -8.39 -14.23
N ASP A 286 -16.92 -9.18 -13.16
CA ASP A 286 -17.50 -8.71 -11.89
C ASP A 286 -16.43 -8.61 -10.79
N PRO A 287 -16.43 -7.50 -10.02
CA PRO A 287 -15.47 -7.29 -8.95
C PRO A 287 -15.93 -7.94 -7.65
N TYR A 288 -15.04 -8.69 -7.01
CA TYR A 288 -15.19 -9.25 -5.68
C TYR A 288 -14.11 -8.72 -4.76
N LEU A 289 -14.49 -8.20 -3.61
CA LEU A 289 -13.55 -7.71 -2.61
C LEU A 289 -12.76 -8.86 -1.99
N ILE A 290 -11.43 -8.77 -2.05
CA ILE A 290 -10.50 -9.67 -1.34
C ILE A 290 -10.14 -9.09 0.02
N GLU A 291 -9.72 -7.81 0.02
CA GLU A 291 -9.26 -7.08 1.21
C GLU A 291 -9.28 -5.58 0.97
N PHE A 292 -9.29 -4.81 2.05
CA PHE A 292 -8.94 -3.40 2.04
C PHE A 292 -7.57 -3.17 2.68
N ASN A 293 -6.84 -2.16 2.18
CA ASN A 293 -5.76 -1.52 2.93
C ASN A 293 -6.10 -0.04 3.08
N VAL A 294 -5.88 0.50 4.27
CA VAL A 294 -6.31 1.87 4.62
C VAL A 294 -5.22 2.92 4.35
N ARG A 295 -4.39 2.64 3.38
CA ARG A 295 -3.22 3.41 2.93
C ARG A 295 -2.85 2.99 1.51
N MET A 296 -1.89 3.67 0.90
CA MET A 296 -1.34 3.21 -0.38
C MET A 296 -0.63 1.86 -0.25
N GLY A 297 -0.69 1.07 -1.31
CA GLY A 297 0.10 -0.16 -1.44
C GLY A 297 1.59 0.12 -1.59
N ASP A 298 2.40 -0.90 -1.40
CA ASP A 298 3.85 -0.90 -1.62
C ASP A 298 4.22 -2.25 -2.30
N PRO A 299 4.45 -2.28 -3.64
CA PRO A 299 5.03 -1.21 -4.47
C PRO A 299 4.04 -0.41 -5.33
N GLU A 300 2.73 -0.49 -5.14
CA GLU A 300 1.77 0.20 -6.02
C GLU A 300 1.91 1.73 -5.94
N CYS A 301 2.19 2.29 -4.77
CA CYS A 301 2.43 3.72 -4.59
C CYS A 301 3.56 4.22 -5.49
N GLN A 302 4.69 3.50 -5.49
CA GLN A 302 5.86 3.79 -6.32
C GLN A 302 5.56 3.70 -7.81
N THR A 303 4.57 2.88 -8.16
CA THR A 303 4.15 2.66 -9.55
C THR A 303 3.15 3.73 -10.02
N ILE A 304 2.24 4.14 -9.14
CA ILE A 304 1.13 5.05 -9.47
C ILE A 304 1.55 6.52 -9.43
N LEU A 305 2.20 6.97 -8.36
CA LEU A 305 2.47 8.39 -8.14
C LEU A 305 3.30 9.05 -9.25
N PRO A 306 4.28 8.39 -9.89
CA PRO A 306 4.99 8.97 -11.01
C PRO A 306 4.11 9.30 -12.23
N LEU A 307 2.91 8.75 -12.33
CA LEU A 307 1.94 9.05 -13.38
C LEU A 307 1.03 10.25 -13.04
N LEU A 308 1.05 10.75 -11.80
CA LEU A 308 0.19 11.84 -11.38
C LEU A 308 0.63 13.17 -12.01
N LYS A 309 -0.33 13.91 -12.58
CA LYS A 309 -0.10 15.23 -13.19
C LYS A 309 -0.54 16.36 -12.26
N THR A 310 -1.65 16.18 -11.55
CA THR A 310 -2.17 17.17 -10.59
C THR A 310 -1.21 17.30 -9.40
N ASP A 311 -1.04 18.51 -8.89
CA ASP A 311 -0.19 18.79 -7.71
C ASP A 311 -0.65 17.97 -6.50
N PHE A 312 0.21 17.06 -6.03
CA PHE A 312 -0.13 16.11 -4.99
C PHE A 312 -0.33 16.78 -3.61
N GLY A 313 0.44 17.81 -3.31
CA GLY A 313 0.26 18.57 -2.07
C GLY A 313 -1.10 19.26 -2.01
N GLU A 314 -1.58 19.79 -3.14
CA GLU A 314 -2.92 20.38 -3.22
C GLU A 314 -4.02 19.34 -3.04
N ILE A 315 -3.85 18.12 -3.56
CA ILE A 315 -4.80 17.02 -3.35
C ILE A 315 -4.88 16.65 -1.87
N ILE A 316 -3.72 16.43 -1.21
CA ILE A 316 -3.64 16.09 0.21
C ILE A 316 -4.27 17.19 1.08
N HIS A 317 -3.93 18.45 0.83
CA HIS A 317 -4.52 19.58 1.52
C HIS A 317 -6.05 19.59 1.38
N SER A 318 -6.56 19.44 0.15
CA SER A 318 -8.00 19.43 -0.12
C SER A 318 -8.72 18.28 0.59
N CYS A 319 -8.10 17.11 0.71
CA CYS A 319 -8.65 15.99 1.49
C CYS A 319 -8.75 16.34 2.98
N CYS A 320 -7.70 16.94 3.54
CA CYS A 320 -7.68 17.33 4.96
C CYS A 320 -8.67 18.47 5.28
N GLU A 321 -9.01 19.31 4.29
CA GLU A 321 -10.01 20.38 4.42
C GLU A 321 -11.44 19.92 4.10
N GLY A 322 -11.65 18.70 3.60
CA GLY A 322 -12.96 18.21 3.18
C GLY A 322 -13.50 18.90 1.93
N ASN A 323 -12.62 19.25 0.98
CA ASN A 323 -12.90 19.99 -0.26
C ASN A 323 -12.44 19.22 -1.52
N LEU A 324 -12.28 17.91 -1.44
CA LEU A 324 -11.80 17.08 -2.55
C LEU A 324 -12.72 17.13 -3.79
N SER A 325 -14.03 17.34 -3.58
CA SER A 325 -15.01 17.44 -4.68
C SER A 325 -14.66 18.53 -5.70
N SER A 326 -14.03 19.62 -5.25
CA SER A 326 -13.62 20.76 -6.10
C SER A 326 -12.33 20.51 -6.91
N LYS A 327 -11.61 19.44 -6.65
CA LYS A 327 -10.33 19.12 -7.33
C LYS A 327 -10.55 18.14 -8.45
N GLU A 328 -9.92 18.38 -9.59
CA GLU A 328 -9.78 17.38 -10.65
C GLU A 328 -8.41 16.70 -10.51
N ILE A 329 -8.41 15.38 -10.64
CA ILE A 329 -7.19 14.57 -10.56
C ILE A 329 -6.85 14.11 -11.97
N GLU A 330 -5.81 14.70 -12.53
CA GLU A 330 -5.31 14.40 -13.87
C GLU A 330 -4.08 13.49 -13.81
N TRP A 331 -3.96 12.64 -14.80
CA TRP A 331 -2.88 11.68 -14.97
C TRP A 331 -2.16 11.88 -16.31
N HIS A 332 -0.87 11.60 -16.33
CA HIS A 332 -0.16 11.46 -17.60
C HIS A 332 -0.68 10.22 -18.33
N ASN A 333 -0.98 10.36 -19.62
CA ASN A 333 -1.34 9.21 -20.45
C ASN A 333 -0.11 8.35 -20.77
N LYS A 334 0.41 7.68 -19.74
CA LYS A 334 1.60 6.84 -19.74
C LYS A 334 1.34 5.58 -18.93
N LYS A 335 2.26 4.63 -19.07
CA LYS A 335 2.35 3.40 -18.28
C LYS A 335 3.53 3.49 -17.32
N SER A 336 3.45 2.75 -16.25
CA SER A 336 4.53 2.65 -15.25
C SER A 336 4.72 1.20 -14.84
N LEU A 337 5.96 0.79 -14.63
CA LEU A 337 6.31 -0.53 -14.15
C LEU A 337 7.40 -0.40 -13.07
N CYS A 338 7.17 -1.09 -11.96
CA CYS A 338 8.07 -1.18 -10.82
C CYS A 338 8.59 -2.60 -10.65
N VAL A 339 9.88 -2.78 -10.50
CA VAL A 339 10.52 -4.04 -10.06
C VAL A 339 11.16 -3.81 -8.70
N VAL A 340 10.85 -4.71 -7.76
CA VAL A 340 11.39 -4.64 -6.39
C VAL A 340 12.63 -5.52 -6.28
N LEU A 341 13.73 -4.90 -5.87
CA LEU A 341 15.00 -5.55 -5.58
C LEU A 341 15.04 -5.93 -4.10
N CYS A 342 15.16 -7.21 -3.79
CA CYS A 342 15.09 -7.78 -2.45
C CYS A 342 16.45 -8.36 -2.00
N SER A 343 16.69 -8.39 -0.68
CA SER A 343 17.78 -9.13 -0.07
C SER A 343 17.59 -10.64 -0.26
N ASN A 344 18.66 -11.37 -0.58
CA ASN A 344 18.62 -12.83 -0.66
C ASN A 344 18.11 -13.45 0.64
N GLY A 345 17.14 -14.38 0.50
CA GLY A 345 16.43 -15.01 1.60
C GLY A 345 15.07 -14.38 1.94
N TYR A 346 14.74 -13.20 1.41
CA TYR A 346 13.39 -12.61 1.56
C TYR A 346 12.32 -13.52 0.91
N PRO A 347 11.13 -13.73 1.50
CA PRO A 347 10.54 -13.06 2.67
C PRO A 347 10.93 -13.66 4.03
N ASN A 348 11.88 -14.61 4.08
CA ASN A 348 12.37 -15.24 5.30
C ASN A 348 13.58 -14.48 5.87
N LYS A 349 14.55 -15.19 6.45
CA LYS A 349 15.78 -14.59 7.00
C LYS A 349 16.68 -14.07 5.87
N TYR A 350 17.15 -12.85 6.00
CA TYR A 350 18.05 -12.18 5.07
C TYR A 350 19.17 -11.46 5.81
N LYS A 351 20.28 -11.23 5.11
CA LYS A 351 21.40 -10.45 5.64
C LYS A 351 21.04 -8.96 5.69
N LYS A 352 21.54 -8.28 6.71
CA LYS A 352 21.48 -6.83 6.84
C LYS A 352 22.88 -6.24 6.72
N HIS A 353 22.96 -4.93 6.51
CA HIS A 353 24.20 -4.17 6.40
C HIS A 353 25.11 -4.66 5.26
N VAL A 354 24.52 -4.96 4.10
CA VAL A 354 25.27 -5.31 2.90
C VAL A 354 25.37 -4.09 2.00
N LYS A 355 26.59 -3.74 1.59
CA LYS A 355 26.85 -2.57 0.73
C LYS A 355 26.23 -2.77 -0.64
N ILE A 356 25.54 -1.72 -1.14
CA ILE A 356 25.01 -1.63 -2.49
C ILE A 356 25.98 -0.76 -3.30
N ALA A 357 26.82 -1.41 -4.08
CA ALA A 357 27.78 -0.70 -4.90
C ALA A 357 27.12 -0.05 -6.14
N ASN A 358 27.80 0.91 -6.73
CA ASN A 358 27.41 1.61 -7.97
C ASN A 358 26.10 2.41 -7.96
N LEU A 359 25.29 2.37 -6.90
CA LEU A 359 23.99 3.09 -6.89
C LEU A 359 24.15 4.59 -7.22
N LYS A 360 25.19 5.24 -6.69
CA LYS A 360 25.51 6.64 -6.98
C LYS A 360 25.97 6.90 -8.43
N LYS A 361 26.40 5.87 -9.14
CA LYS A 361 26.88 5.98 -10.52
C LYS A 361 25.75 5.93 -11.54
N ILE A 362 24.57 5.47 -11.12
CA ILE A 362 23.37 5.44 -11.99
C ILE A 362 22.86 6.88 -12.11
N LYS A 363 23.09 7.48 -13.27
CA LYS A 363 22.75 8.88 -13.60
C LYS A 363 21.86 8.90 -14.85
N ASN A 364 21.29 10.06 -15.13
CA ASN A 364 20.50 10.34 -16.34
C ASN A 364 19.24 9.47 -16.48
N LEU A 365 18.56 9.25 -15.39
CA LEU A 365 17.30 8.51 -15.33
C LEU A 365 16.14 9.37 -15.85
N LYS A 366 16.01 9.49 -17.16
CA LYS A 366 14.86 10.17 -17.77
C LYS A 366 13.62 9.28 -17.68
N ASN A 367 12.59 9.72 -16.95
CA ASN A 367 11.38 8.96 -16.70
C ASN A 367 11.64 7.62 -16.00
N GLN A 368 12.68 7.57 -15.17
CA GLN A 368 13.02 6.43 -14.34
C GLN A 368 13.31 6.90 -12.92
N PHE A 369 12.98 6.07 -11.95
CA PHE A 369 13.12 6.38 -10.53
C PHE A 369 13.74 5.21 -9.79
N ILE A 370 14.54 5.50 -8.77
CA ILE A 370 15.04 4.54 -7.80
C ILE A 370 14.49 4.95 -6.44
N PHE A 371 13.46 4.24 -5.99
CA PHE A 371 12.92 4.47 -4.66
C PHE A 371 13.59 3.54 -3.65
N HIS A 372 14.16 4.12 -2.61
CA HIS A 372 14.74 3.41 -1.49
C HIS A 372 13.64 2.88 -0.57
N ALA A 373 13.78 1.64 -0.12
CA ALA A 373 13.00 1.03 0.94
C ALA A 373 13.92 0.69 2.11
N GLY A 374 14.18 -0.57 2.38
CA GLY A 374 15.05 -0.99 3.48
C GLY A 374 16.52 -0.66 3.26
N THR A 375 16.88 0.62 3.19
CA THR A 375 18.24 1.10 3.01
C THR A 375 18.66 2.06 4.11
N LYS A 376 19.98 2.06 4.42
CA LYS A 376 20.62 3.08 5.27
C LYS A 376 21.81 3.69 4.55
N LEU A 377 22.07 4.95 4.86
CA LEU A 377 23.28 5.66 4.42
C LEU A 377 24.26 5.67 5.58
N ASP A 378 25.46 5.12 5.38
CA ASP A 378 26.54 5.12 6.35
C ASP A 378 27.83 5.55 5.66
N LYS A 379 28.51 6.56 6.22
CA LYS A 379 29.75 7.14 5.67
C LYS A 379 29.68 7.45 4.17
N GLY A 380 28.51 7.89 3.72
CA GLY A 380 28.29 8.23 2.33
C GLY A 380 28.03 7.02 1.40
N GLU A 381 27.93 5.80 1.90
CA GLU A 381 27.65 4.58 1.13
C GLU A 381 26.29 4.00 1.50
N PHE A 382 25.63 3.34 0.54
CA PHE A 382 24.31 2.73 0.75
C PHE A 382 24.43 1.28 1.19
N PHE A 383 23.63 0.90 2.18
CA PHE A 383 23.55 -0.46 2.71
C PHE A 383 22.12 -0.96 2.77
N SER A 384 21.91 -2.26 2.53
CA SER A 384 20.63 -2.92 2.72
C SER A 384 20.36 -3.21 4.20
N PHE A 385 19.14 -2.93 4.67
CA PHE A 385 18.69 -3.20 6.03
C PHE A 385 17.32 -3.90 6.07
N GLY A 386 16.59 -3.91 4.97
CA GLY A 386 15.27 -4.53 4.83
C GLY A 386 15.28 -5.76 3.92
N GLY A 387 14.15 -6.44 3.87
CA GLY A 387 13.91 -7.52 2.91
C GLY A 387 13.71 -6.97 1.50
N ARG A 388 12.78 -6.02 1.31
CA ARG A 388 12.68 -5.19 0.09
C ARG A 388 13.58 -3.98 0.27
N VAL A 389 14.42 -3.69 -0.70
CA VAL A 389 15.55 -2.76 -0.54
C VAL A 389 15.47 -1.58 -1.48
N LEU A 390 15.25 -1.83 -2.76
CA LEU A 390 15.09 -0.79 -3.78
C LEU A 390 13.89 -1.11 -4.67
N ASN A 391 13.30 -0.07 -5.23
CA ASN A 391 12.24 -0.17 -6.21
C ASN A 391 12.68 0.60 -7.46
N ILE A 392 12.83 -0.10 -8.57
CA ILE A 392 13.21 0.51 -9.84
C ILE A 392 11.96 0.71 -10.66
N VAL A 393 11.66 1.95 -11.00
CA VAL A 393 10.43 2.33 -11.71
C VAL A 393 10.77 3.02 -13.01
N SER A 394 10.07 2.67 -14.07
CA SER A 394 10.14 3.36 -15.36
C SER A 394 8.77 3.75 -15.85
N ILE A 395 8.68 4.91 -16.51
CA ILE A 395 7.48 5.41 -17.18
C ILE A 395 7.72 5.45 -18.68
N SER A 396 6.75 5.00 -19.47
CA SER A 396 6.80 5.07 -20.94
C SER A 396 5.38 5.04 -21.53
N ASP A 397 5.30 5.04 -22.88
CA ASP A 397 4.03 4.92 -23.58
C ASP A 397 3.47 3.49 -23.50
N THR A 398 4.35 2.49 -23.45
CA THR A 398 3.99 1.08 -23.38
C THR A 398 4.62 0.40 -22.15
N LEU A 399 4.01 -0.69 -21.68
CA LEU A 399 4.57 -1.51 -20.60
C LEU A 399 5.83 -2.28 -21.04
N THR A 400 5.88 -2.68 -22.29
CA THR A 400 7.07 -3.29 -22.90
C THR A 400 8.29 -2.38 -22.79
N GLU A 401 8.15 -1.08 -23.10
CA GLU A 401 9.23 -0.12 -22.92
C GLU A 401 9.57 0.13 -21.45
N CYS A 402 8.56 0.22 -20.58
CA CYS A 402 8.79 0.34 -19.14
C CYS A 402 9.63 -0.83 -18.64
N LYS A 403 9.25 -2.05 -19.00
CA LYS A 403 9.96 -3.29 -18.66
C LYS A 403 11.41 -3.24 -19.12
N LYS A 404 11.66 -2.95 -20.40
CA LYS A 404 13.01 -2.83 -20.95
C LYS A 404 13.86 -1.84 -20.15
N LYS A 405 13.39 -0.62 -19.94
CA LYS A 405 14.10 0.44 -19.22
C LYS A 405 14.37 0.08 -17.77
N THR A 406 13.41 -0.54 -17.09
CA THR A 406 13.57 -0.95 -15.68
C THR A 406 14.66 -2.02 -15.53
N TYR A 407 14.64 -3.04 -16.38
CA TYR A 407 15.67 -4.10 -16.35
C TYR A 407 17.06 -3.64 -16.82
N GLU A 408 17.14 -2.63 -17.69
CA GLU A 408 18.42 -1.99 -18.04
C GLU A 408 19.06 -1.32 -16.80
N VAL A 409 18.28 -0.63 -15.96
CA VAL A 409 18.78 -0.05 -14.70
C VAL A 409 19.24 -1.14 -13.74
N LEU A 410 18.45 -2.21 -13.59
CA LEU A 410 18.77 -3.34 -12.70
C LEU A 410 20.10 -4.04 -13.09
N LYS A 411 20.38 -4.19 -14.36
CA LYS A 411 21.66 -4.77 -14.87
C LYS A 411 22.88 -3.93 -14.49
N ASN A 412 22.71 -2.63 -14.28
CA ASN A 412 23.78 -1.71 -13.89
C ASN A 412 23.99 -1.62 -12.37
N LEU A 413 23.11 -2.23 -11.57
CA LEU A 413 23.26 -2.32 -10.13
C LEU A 413 24.22 -3.46 -9.76
N ASP A 414 25.27 -3.12 -9.04
CA ASP A 414 26.24 -4.11 -8.51
C ASP A 414 25.90 -4.39 -7.05
N TRP A 415 24.97 -5.31 -6.84
CA TRP A 415 24.61 -5.82 -5.52
C TRP A 415 24.36 -7.32 -5.57
N LYS A 416 25.41 -8.10 -5.27
CA LYS A 416 25.42 -9.58 -5.38
C LYS A 416 24.53 -10.30 -4.37
N ASP A 417 24.23 -9.66 -3.24
CA ASP A 417 23.36 -10.22 -2.19
C ASP A 417 21.87 -9.90 -2.39
N GLY A 418 21.50 -9.47 -3.59
CA GLY A 418 20.12 -9.16 -3.94
C GLY A 418 19.56 -10.05 -5.06
N PHE A 419 18.24 -10.07 -5.15
CA PHE A 419 17.50 -10.70 -6.24
C PHE A 419 16.24 -9.91 -6.59
N TYR A 420 15.71 -10.17 -7.77
CA TYR A 420 14.44 -9.63 -8.26
C TYR A 420 13.80 -10.62 -9.23
N ARG A 421 12.52 -10.44 -9.52
CA ARG A 421 11.82 -11.22 -10.54
C ARG A 421 12.08 -10.64 -11.93
N ASN A 422 12.36 -11.49 -12.93
CA ASN A 422 12.58 -11.08 -14.31
C ASN A 422 11.28 -11.01 -15.12
N ASP A 423 10.16 -11.44 -14.57
CA ASP A 423 8.88 -11.60 -15.24
C ASP A 423 7.81 -10.59 -14.82
N ILE A 424 8.16 -9.51 -14.11
CA ILE A 424 7.19 -8.48 -13.73
C ILE A 424 6.50 -7.92 -14.97
N GLY A 425 5.16 -7.92 -14.97
CA GLY A 425 4.36 -7.56 -16.14
C GLY A 425 4.29 -8.65 -17.24
N TYR A 426 4.53 -9.91 -16.92
CA TYR A 426 4.51 -11.01 -17.91
C TYR A 426 3.12 -11.28 -18.51
N LYS A 427 2.05 -10.82 -17.86
CA LYS A 427 0.66 -10.97 -18.34
C LYS A 427 0.24 -9.89 -19.34
N VAL A 428 1.14 -8.97 -19.67
CA VAL A 428 0.82 -7.83 -20.53
C VAL A 428 1.70 -7.88 -21.77
N ASP A 429 1.05 -8.07 -22.90
CA ASP A 429 1.60 -7.85 -24.23
C ASP A 429 0.92 -6.58 -24.79
N ASP A 430 1.73 -5.54 -25.08
CA ASP A 430 1.25 -4.27 -25.67
C ASP A 430 1.25 -4.33 -27.20
#